data_5171ea1e18bcd31a56f8607c7cd7f6c3
#
_entry.id   5171ea1e18bcd31a56f8607c7cd7f6c3
#
_cell.length_a   1.000
_cell.length_b   1.000
_cell.length_c   1.000
_cell.angle_alpha   90.00
_cell.angle_beta   90.00
_cell.angle_gamma   90.00
#
_symmetry.space_group_name_H-M   'P 1'
#
loop_
_entity.id
_entity.type
_entity.pdbx_description
1 polymer ?
#
loop_
_entity_poly.entity_id
_entity_poly.type
_entity_poly.pdbx_seq_one_letter_code
_entity_poly.pdbx_strand_id
1 'polypeptide(L)'
;ISEDDALPVGAIIRYRGLGVLQAWDGAAWSTAASGVTLGILDVLGTNTLFSSTGVTDPVGAIAQVSGAGDIHAHLDFTISGDGAATAAAYLITLEIGAPDDWGYSTPFYLAFNSGLDEEVFEGAVGTLLAPVPEPGTWAMLAAGLGLIGVMRRRRLG
;
A
#
# COMPACT_ATOMS: atom_id res chain seq x y z
N ILE A 1 6.21 22.88 8.71
CA ILE A 1 6.94 22.53 7.49
C ILE A 1 7.67 23.81 7.10
N SER A 2 8.98 23.78 7.03
CA SER A 2 9.76 24.92 6.56
C SER A 2 9.55 25.11 5.06
N GLU A 3 9.72 26.31 4.51
CA GLU A 3 9.63 26.55 3.07
C GLU A 3 10.65 25.71 2.28
N ASP A 4 11.73 25.28 2.93
CA ASP A 4 12.78 24.43 2.37
C ASP A 4 12.35 22.96 2.16
N ASP A 5 11.20 22.53 2.75
CA ASP A 5 10.65 21.18 2.64
C ASP A 5 9.53 21.07 1.59
N ALA A 6 9.23 22.11 0.84
CA ALA A 6 8.21 22.12 -0.20
C ALA A 6 8.78 21.69 -1.55
N LEU A 7 7.98 20.93 -2.32
CA LEU A 7 8.35 20.63 -3.70
C LEU A 7 8.38 21.92 -4.54
N PRO A 8 9.41 22.11 -5.38
CA PRO A 8 9.48 23.30 -6.22
C PRO A 8 8.35 23.33 -7.26
N VAL A 9 7.93 24.55 -7.61
CA VAL A 9 6.99 24.76 -8.71
C VAL A 9 7.53 24.12 -9.98
N GLY A 10 6.68 23.34 -10.66
CA GLY A 10 7.05 22.60 -11.86
C GLY A 10 7.60 21.20 -11.59
N ALA A 11 7.87 20.80 -10.33
CA ALA A 11 8.25 19.43 -9.99
C ALA A 11 7.19 18.44 -10.44
N ILE A 12 7.61 17.30 -11.00
CA ILE A 12 6.72 16.25 -11.47
C ILE A 12 6.70 15.12 -10.43
N ILE A 13 5.53 14.89 -9.87
CA ILE A 13 5.29 13.74 -9.02
C ILE A 13 5.01 12.53 -9.89
N ARG A 14 5.73 11.45 -9.63
CA ARG A 14 5.65 10.19 -10.37
C ARG A 14 5.31 9.06 -9.42
N TYR A 15 4.72 8.01 -10.00
CA TYR A 15 4.71 6.69 -9.36
C TYR A 15 5.66 5.75 -10.10
N ARG A 16 6.07 4.69 -9.39
CA ARG A 16 6.78 3.55 -9.96
C ARG A 16 6.09 2.27 -9.50
N GLY A 17 5.63 1.46 -10.45
CA GLY A 17 5.04 0.14 -10.22
C GLY A 17 6.11 -0.91 -9.97
N LEU A 18 5.89 -1.77 -8.98
CA LEU A 18 6.82 -2.82 -8.57
C LEU A 18 6.14 -4.19 -8.51
N GLY A 19 6.93 -5.24 -8.75
CA GLY A 19 6.51 -6.61 -8.55
C GLY A 19 5.53 -7.12 -9.61
N VAL A 20 4.49 -7.81 -9.16
CA VAL A 20 3.44 -8.42 -10.01
C VAL A 20 2.06 -8.05 -9.47
N LEU A 21 1.03 -8.18 -10.30
CA LEU A 21 -0.34 -8.12 -9.85
C LEU A 21 -0.63 -9.30 -8.91
N GLN A 22 -1.17 -9.00 -7.73
CA GLN A 22 -1.65 -10.02 -6.80
C GLN A 22 -3.18 -9.99 -6.74
N ALA A 23 -3.77 -11.13 -6.41
CA ALA A 23 -5.19 -11.30 -6.17
C ALA A 23 -5.41 -12.04 -4.84
N TRP A 24 -6.52 -11.73 -4.18
CA TRP A 24 -6.98 -12.45 -3.00
C TRP A 24 -7.66 -13.75 -3.41
N ASP A 25 -7.18 -14.89 -2.90
CA ASP A 25 -7.74 -16.23 -3.19
C ASP A 25 -8.78 -16.72 -2.16
N GLY A 26 -9.11 -15.87 -1.20
CA GLY A 26 -10.00 -16.19 -0.07
C GLY A 26 -9.25 -16.47 1.24
N ALA A 27 -7.92 -16.65 1.19
CA ALA A 27 -7.09 -16.96 2.35
C ALA A 27 -5.78 -16.16 2.36
N ALA A 28 -5.20 -15.88 1.19
CA ALA A 28 -3.92 -15.19 1.06
C ALA A 28 -3.86 -14.34 -0.22
N TRP A 29 -2.95 -13.35 -0.22
CA TRP A 29 -2.55 -12.65 -1.43
C TRP A 29 -1.56 -13.50 -2.21
N SER A 30 -1.88 -13.79 -3.47
CA SER A 30 -1.06 -14.59 -4.37
C SER A 30 -0.98 -13.92 -5.74
N THR A 31 -0.05 -14.36 -6.60
CA THR A 31 0.04 -13.84 -7.97
C THR A 31 -1.30 -14.02 -8.69
N ALA A 32 -1.80 -12.98 -9.31
CA ALA A 32 -3.07 -13.01 -10.04
C ALA A 32 -3.03 -14.02 -11.18
N ALA A 33 -4.20 -14.50 -11.60
CA ALA A 33 -4.32 -15.41 -12.75
C ALA A 33 -3.71 -14.79 -14.01
N SER A 34 -3.13 -15.64 -14.86
CA SER A 34 -2.64 -15.21 -16.17
C SER A 34 -3.80 -14.66 -17.02
N GLY A 35 -3.56 -13.54 -17.70
CA GLY A 35 -4.59 -12.88 -18.50
C GLY A 35 -5.36 -11.77 -17.77
N VAL A 36 -5.27 -11.69 -16.43
CA VAL A 36 -5.79 -10.53 -15.67
C VAL A 36 -4.72 -9.45 -15.60
N THR A 37 -5.12 -8.20 -15.83
CA THR A 37 -4.26 -7.03 -15.73
C THR A 37 -4.94 -5.90 -14.96
N LEU A 38 -4.14 -5.11 -14.24
CA LEU A 38 -4.56 -3.83 -13.69
C LEU A 38 -3.79 -2.73 -14.39
N GLY A 39 -4.51 -1.82 -15.04
CA GLY A 39 -3.96 -0.65 -15.72
C GLY A 39 -4.04 0.59 -14.86
N ILE A 40 -3.03 1.46 -14.96
CA ILE A 40 -3.05 2.84 -14.45
C ILE A 40 -2.83 3.75 -15.65
N LEU A 41 -3.84 4.52 -16.02
CA LEU A 41 -3.69 5.57 -17.01
C LEU A 41 -3.27 6.86 -16.30
N ASP A 42 -2.10 7.35 -16.63
CA ASP A 42 -1.52 8.55 -16.04
C ASP A 42 -1.99 9.85 -16.73
N VAL A 43 -1.63 11.00 -16.13
CA VAL A 43 -2.03 12.32 -16.64
C VAL A 43 -1.39 12.68 -17.99
N LEU A 44 -0.38 11.95 -18.43
CA LEU A 44 0.30 12.13 -19.72
C LEU A 44 -0.17 11.11 -20.78
N GLY A 45 -1.09 10.20 -20.42
CA GLY A 45 -1.61 9.16 -21.30
C GLY A 45 -0.75 7.90 -21.36
N THR A 46 0.22 7.72 -20.46
CA THR A 46 0.95 6.46 -20.31
C THR A 46 0.06 5.43 -19.58
N ASN A 47 0.04 4.22 -20.06
CA ASN A 47 -0.70 3.13 -19.43
C ASN A 47 0.27 2.11 -18.82
N THR A 48 0.45 2.20 -17.51
CA THR A 48 1.19 1.20 -16.73
C THR A 48 0.33 -0.05 -16.53
N LEU A 49 0.82 -1.22 -16.92
CA LEU A 49 0.08 -2.48 -16.79
C LEU A 49 0.77 -3.42 -15.80
N PHE A 50 0.07 -3.76 -14.73
CA PHE A 50 0.42 -4.84 -13.82
C PHE A 50 -0.19 -6.16 -14.31
N SER A 51 0.62 -7.20 -14.30
CA SER A 51 0.22 -8.57 -14.69
C SER A 51 0.83 -9.60 -13.75
N SER A 52 0.50 -10.88 -13.96
CA SER A 52 1.11 -11.99 -13.23
C SER A 52 2.62 -12.16 -13.51
N THR A 53 3.16 -11.51 -14.54
CA THR A 53 4.56 -11.62 -14.94
C THR A 53 5.40 -10.39 -14.68
N GLY A 54 4.78 -9.30 -14.21
CA GLY A 54 5.49 -8.05 -13.92
C GLY A 54 4.70 -6.81 -14.30
N VAL A 55 5.42 -5.70 -14.40
CA VAL A 55 4.87 -4.38 -14.74
C VAL A 55 5.45 -3.92 -16.08
N THR A 56 4.57 -3.56 -17.00
CA THR A 56 4.92 -2.90 -18.27
C THR A 56 4.78 -1.40 -18.09
N ASP A 57 5.71 -0.61 -18.65
CA ASP A 57 5.78 0.85 -18.48
C ASP A 57 5.65 1.28 -17.01
N PRO A 58 6.58 0.86 -16.14
CA PRO A 58 6.39 0.91 -14.69
C PRO A 58 6.38 2.32 -14.09
N VAL A 59 6.74 3.35 -14.85
CA VAL A 59 6.81 4.73 -14.35
C VAL A 59 5.79 5.60 -15.05
N GLY A 60 4.92 6.25 -14.28
CA GLY A 60 3.96 7.22 -14.78
C GLY A 60 3.97 8.52 -13.99
N ALA A 61 3.35 9.56 -14.57
CA ALA A 61 3.22 10.86 -13.96
C ALA A 61 1.88 10.99 -13.22
N ILE A 62 1.93 11.43 -11.95
CA ILE A 62 0.72 11.71 -11.18
C ILE A 62 0.28 13.16 -11.42
N ALA A 63 1.19 14.11 -11.22
CA ALA A 63 0.88 15.52 -11.27
C ALA A 63 2.14 16.36 -11.46
N GLN A 64 1.93 17.63 -11.81
CA GLN A 64 2.95 18.67 -11.73
C GLN A 64 2.55 19.69 -10.68
N VAL A 65 3.52 20.14 -9.87
CA VAL A 65 3.30 21.21 -8.90
C VAL A 65 2.97 22.50 -9.65
N SER A 66 1.81 23.08 -9.39
CA SER A 66 1.33 24.29 -10.05
C SER A 66 2.13 25.54 -9.62
N GLY A 67 1.94 26.65 -10.33
CA GLY A 67 2.53 27.94 -9.97
C GLY A 67 2.07 28.47 -8.59
N ALA A 68 0.99 27.95 -8.03
CA ALA A 68 0.50 28.25 -6.69
C ALA A 68 1.02 27.28 -5.62
N GLY A 69 1.81 26.27 -5.99
CA GLY A 69 2.30 25.23 -5.08
C GLY A 69 1.31 24.10 -4.85
N ASP A 70 0.17 24.07 -5.57
CA ASP A 70 -0.87 23.06 -5.41
C ASP A 70 -0.63 21.86 -6.31
N ILE A 71 -1.13 20.69 -5.86
CA ILE A 71 -1.16 19.44 -6.60
C ILE A 71 -2.60 18.96 -6.66
N HIS A 72 -3.10 18.76 -7.89
CA HIS A 72 -4.41 18.16 -8.11
C HIS A 72 -4.33 17.27 -9.34
N ALA A 73 -4.63 15.99 -9.18
CA ALA A 73 -4.62 15.02 -10.28
C ALA A 73 -5.53 13.83 -9.98
N HIS A 74 -5.96 13.15 -11.03
CA HIS A 74 -6.70 11.90 -10.98
C HIS A 74 -5.97 10.88 -11.85
N LEU A 75 -5.86 9.65 -11.34
CA LEU A 75 -5.39 8.49 -12.08
C LEU A 75 -6.58 7.55 -12.30
N ASP A 76 -6.70 7.03 -13.50
CA ASP A 76 -7.73 6.04 -13.81
C ASP A 76 -7.17 4.63 -13.64
N PHE A 77 -7.87 3.81 -12.84
CA PHE A 77 -7.52 2.42 -12.60
C PHE A 77 -8.53 1.51 -13.30
N THR A 78 -8.05 0.53 -14.03
CA THR A 78 -8.88 -0.40 -14.79
C THR A 78 -8.42 -1.84 -14.59
N ILE A 79 -9.33 -2.74 -14.18
CA ILE A 79 -9.11 -4.19 -14.20
C ILE A 79 -9.63 -4.73 -15.52
N SER A 80 -8.84 -5.56 -16.20
CA SER A 80 -9.14 -6.12 -17.51
C SER A 80 -8.68 -7.57 -17.63
N GLY A 81 -9.21 -8.28 -18.60
CA GLY A 81 -8.80 -9.64 -18.98
C GLY A 81 -9.77 -10.73 -18.56
N ASP A 82 -9.42 -11.97 -18.92
CA ASP A 82 -10.22 -13.15 -18.64
C ASP A 82 -10.24 -13.43 -17.13
N GLY A 83 -11.43 -13.42 -16.53
CA GLY A 83 -11.63 -13.54 -15.07
C GLY A 83 -11.73 -12.22 -14.31
N ALA A 84 -11.53 -11.08 -14.96
CA ALA A 84 -11.74 -9.75 -14.33
C ALA A 84 -13.20 -9.50 -13.91
N ALA A 85 -14.15 -10.23 -14.49
CA ALA A 85 -15.57 -10.17 -14.13
C ALA A 85 -15.92 -10.99 -12.87
N THR A 86 -15.00 -11.79 -12.36
CA THR A 86 -15.19 -12.55 -11.11
C THR A 86 -14.91 -11.62 -9.93
N ALA A 87 -15.79 -11.64 -8.92
CA ALA A 87 -15.58 -10.89 -7.71
C ALA A 87 -14.22 -11.27 -7.07
N ALA A 88 -13.35 -10.28 -6.89
CA ALA A 88 -11.99 -10.48 -6.39
C ALA A 88 -11.47 -9.18 -5.71
N ALA A 89 -10.41 -9.29 -4.92
CA ALA A 89 -9.58 -8.15 -4.59
C ALA A 89 -8.24 -8.27 -5.29
N TYR A 90 -7.70 -7.13 -5.69
CA TYR A 90 -6.40 -7.03 -6.35
C TYR A 90 -5.46 -6.12 -5.57
N LEU A 91 -4.16 -6.41 -5.64
CA LEU A 91 -3.13 -5.68 -4.93
C LEU A 91 -1.97 -5.35 -5.88
N ILE A 92 -1.54 -4.10 -5.85
CA ILE A 92 -0.33 -3.64 -6.51
C ILE A 92 0.62 -2.98 -5.51
N THR A 93 1.89 -2.96 -5.85
CA THR A 93 2.92 -2.26 -5.08
C THR A 93 3.40 -1.05 -5.85
N LEU A 94 3.42 0.10 -5.20
CA LEU A 94 3.88 1.35 -5.77
C LEU A 94 4.92 2.03 -4.87
N GLU A 95 5.70 2.89 -5.48
CA GLU A 95 6.42 3.99 -4.85
C GLU A 95 5.95 5.30 -5.47
N ILE A 96 5.94 6.37 -4.69
CA ILE A 96 5.63 7.73 -5.15
C ILE A 96 6.82 8.63 -4.84
N GLY A 97 7.12 9.56 -5.74
CA GLY A 97 8.19 10.51 -5.51
C GLY A 97 8.28 11.60 -6.54
N ALA A 98 9.20 12.50 -6.31
CA ALA A 98 9.69 13.48 -7.28
C ALA A 98 11.18 13.17 -7.49
N PRO A 99 11.52 12.19 -8.35
CA PRO A 99 12.87 11.62 -8.42
C PRO A 99 13.96 12.62 -8.81
N ASP A 100 13.58 13.69 -9.48
CA ASP A 100 14.50 14.76 -9.86
C ASP A 100 14.84 15.69 -8.68
N ASP A 101 14.01 15.67 -7.61
CA ASP A 101 14.15 16.54 -6.44
C ASP A 101 14.40 15.74 -5.15
N TRP A 102 13.57 14.74 -4.84
CA TRP A 102 13.55 14.05 -3.54
C TRP A 102 13.65 12.52 -3.60
N GLY A 103 13.65 11.92 -4.81
CA GLY A 103 13.63 10.48 -4.99
C GLY A 103 12.24 9.87 -4.78
N TYR A 104 12.19 8.54 -4.56
CA TYR A 104 10.97 7.77 -4.33
C TYR A 104 10.79 7.44 -2.85
N SER A 105 9.53 7.29 -2.43
CA SER A 105 9.16 6.77 -1.11
C SER A 105 9.58 5.31 -0.91
N THR A 106 9.43 4.81 0.31
CA THR A 106 9.36 3.36 0.52
C THR A 106 8.14 2.78 -0.21
N PRO A 107 8.21 1.51 -0.67
CA PRO A 107 7.07 0.84 -1.30
C PRO A 107 5.84 0.78 -0.37
N PHE A 108 4.66 0.93 -0.97
CA PHE A 108 3.38 0.76 -0.30
C PHE A 108 2.40 0.00 -1.18
N TYR A 109 1.33 -0.50 -0.57
CA TYR A 109 0.32 -1.28 -1.26
C TYR A 109 -0.93 -0.45 -1.57
N LEU A 110 -1.52 -0.69 -2.75
CA LEU A 110 -2.89 -0.28 -3.06
C LEU A 110 -3.73 -1.54 -3.28
N ALA A 111 -4.81 -1.68 -2.52
CA ALA A 111 -5.76 -2.76 -2.66
C ALA A 111 -7.06 -2.25 -3.31
N PHE A 112 -7.59 -3.03 -4.23
CA PHE A 112 -8.81 -2.71 -5.01
C PHE A 112 -9.85 -3.78 -4.79
N ASN A 113 -11.06 -3.40 -4.39
CA ASN A 113 -12.21 -4.29 -4.34
C ASN A 113 -12.90 -4.33 -5.71
N SER A 114 -12.96 -5.49 -6.32
CA SER A 114 -13.68 -5.75 -7.57
C SER A 114 -14.86 -6.69 -7.33
N GLY A 115 -15.79 -6.26 -6.47
CA GLY A 115 -17.07 -6.95 -6.24
C GLY A 115 -17.09 -7.98 -5.11
N LEU A 116 -16.11 -8.01 -4.22
CA LEU A 116 -16.21 -8.76 -2.96
C LEU A 116 -17.10 -8.01 -1.96
N ASP A 117 -17.73 -8.76 -1.06
CA ASP A 117 -18.37 -8.18 0.12
C ASP A 117 -17.36 -7.40 0.95
N GLU A 118 -17.81 -6.30 1.58
CA GLU A 118 -16.95 -5.37 2.33
C GLU A 118 -16.15 -6.08 3.43
N GLU A 119 -16.81 -6.92 4.23
CA GLU A 119 -16.15 -7.68 5.31
C GLU A 119 -15.05 -8.61 4.79
N VAL A 120 -15.26 -9.23 3.63
CA VAL A 120 -14.25 -10.11 2.99
C VAL A 120 -13.07 -9.27 2.51
N PHE A 121 -13.32 -8.12 1.91
CA PHE A 121 -12.27 -7.21 1.46
C PHE A 121 -11.47 -6.63 2.62
N GLU A 122 -12.13 -6.16 3.69
CA GLU A 122 -11.46 -5.66 4.90
C GLU A 122 -10.61 -6.75 5.55
N GLY A 123 -11.10 -7.99 5.61
CA GLY A 123 -10.34 -9.14 6.08
C GLY A 123 -9.08 -9.38 5.26
N ALA A 124 -9.18 -9.30 3.92
CA ALA A 124 -8.04 -9.43 3.01
C ALA A 124 -6.99 -8.32 3.27
N VAL A 125 -7.43 -7.07 3.35
CA VAL A 125 -6.54 -5.93 3.64
C VAL A 125 -5.91 -6.05 5.03
N GLY A 126 -6.66 -6.54 6.02
CA GLY A 126 -6.16 -6.78 7.37
C GLY A 126 -4.94 -7.71 7.43
N THR A 127 -4.82 -8.65 6.47
CA THR A 127 -3.65 -9.54 6.40
C THR A 127 -2.36 -8.85 5.95
N LEU A 128 -2.45 -7.68 5.32
CA LEU A 128 -1.29 -6.88 4.91
C LEU A 128 -0.70 -6.09 6.08
N LEU A 129 -1.48 -5.86 7.12
CA LEU A 129 -1.02 -5.18 8.31
C LEU A 129 -0.19 -6.19 9.10
N ALA A 130 1.14 -6.00 9.14
CA ALA A 130 1.96 -6.74 10.10
C ALA A 130 1.36 -6.53 11.48
N PRO A 131 1.20 -7.59 12.31
CA PRO A 131 0.82 -7.39 13.70
C PRO A 131 1.83 -6.42 14.30
N VAL A 132 1.38 -5.22 14.65
CA VAL A 132 2.20 -4.27 15.42
C VAL A 132 2.54 -5.02 16.70
N PRO A 133 3.83 -5.35 16.97
CA PRO A 133 4.16 -6.02 18.22
C PRO A 133 3.65 -5.11 19.32
N GLU A 134 2.67 -5.57 20.08
CA GLU A 134 2.19 -4.82 21.24
C GLU A 134 3.42 -4.53 22.09
N PRO A 135 3.81 -3.25 22.29
CA PRO A 135 5.03 -2.91 23.00
C PRO A 135 4.90 -3.56 24.37
N GLY A 136 5.68 -4.63 24.60
CA GLY A 136 5.86 -5.37 25.84
C GLY A 136 4.78 -5.36 26.91
N THR A 137 3.54 -4.95 26.61
CA THR A 137 2.42 -4.75 27.54
C THR A 137 2.15 -6.04 28.29
N TRP A 138 2.17 -7.18 27.62
CA TRP A 138 2.05 -8.48 28.29
C TRP A 138 3.26 -8.80 29.15
N ALA A 139 4.48 -8.45 28.70
CA ALA A 139 5.70 -8.63 29.49
C ALA A 139 5.70 -7.68 30.71
N MET A 140 5.27 -6.43 30.54
CA MET A 140 5.14 -5.47 31.62
C MET A 140 4.05 -5.85 32.62
N LEU A 141 2.92 -6.38 32.13
CA LEU A 141 1.86 -6.90 32.99
C LEU A 141 2.34 -8.11 33.80
N ALA A 142 3.01 -9.07 33.17
CA ALA A 142 3.59 -10.23 33.84
C ALA A 142 4.68 -9.83 34.85
N ALA A 143 5.56 -8.88 34.50
CA ALA A 143 6.58 -8.35 35.40
C ALA A 143 5.93 -7.60 36.59
N GLY A 144 4.89 -6.80 36.36
CA GLY A 144 4.15 -6.10 37.41
C GLY A 144 3.46 -7.05 38.38
N LEU A 145 2.76 -8.07 37.87
CA LEU A 145 2.11 -9.10 38.69
C LEU A 145 3.14 -9.93 39.48
N GLY A 146 4.28 -10.25 38.84
CA GLY A 146 5.39 -10.96 39.48
C GLY A 146 5.98 -10.17 40.65
N LEU A 147 6.20 -8.87 40.49
CA LEU A 147 6.69 -7.97 41.55
C LEU A 147 5.71 -7.89 42.73
N ILE A 148 4.41 -7.77 42.46
CA ILE A 148 3.39 -7.74 43.50
C ILE A 148 3.38 -9.07 44.27
N GLY A 149 3.50 -10.21 43.58
CA GLY A 149 3.57 -11.54 44.18
C GLY A 149 4.78 -11.70 45.13
N VAL A 150 5.96 -11.24 44.69
CA VAL A 150 7.20 -11.27 45.51
C VAL A 150 7.09 -10.37 46.75
N MET A 151 6.55 -9.16 46.60
CA MET A 151 6.37 -8.23 47.74
C MET A 151 5.37 -8.76 48.76
N ARG A 152 4.29 -9.41 48.32
CA ARG A 152 3.32 -10.01 49.22
C ARG A 152 3.92 -11.16 50.01
N ARG A 153 4.74 -11.99 49.37
CA ARG A 153 5.42 -13.13 50.01
C ARG A 153 6.41 -12.68 51.11
N ARG A 154 7.09 -11.55 50.90
CA ARG A 154 8.02 -10.96 51.90
C ARG A 154 7.35 -10.34 53.11
N ARG A 155 6.04 -10.02 53.04
CA ARG A 155 5.27 -9.46 54.17
C ARG A 155 4.58 -10.50 55.05
N LEU A 156 4.53 -11.76 54.57
CA LEU A 156 3.87 -12.87 55.26
C LEU A 156 4.86 -13.88 55.89
N GLY A 157 6.14 -13.66 55.76
CA GLY A 157 7.22 -14.39 56.43
C GLY A 157 8.01 -13.44 57.35
#